data_fdba01905f829d9954aeb137f414557a
#
_entry.id   fdba01905f829d9954aeb137f414557a
#
_cell.length_a   1.000
_cell.length_b   1.000
_cell.length_c   1.000
_cell.angle_alpha   90.00
_cell.angle_beta   90.00
_cell.angle_gamma   90.00
#
_symmetry.space_group_name_H-M   'P 1'
#
loop_
_entity.id
_entity.type
_entity.pdbx_description
1 polymer ?
#
loop_
_entity_poly.entity_id
_entity_poly.type
_entity_poly.pdbx_seq_one_letter_code
_entity_poly.pdbx_strand_id
1 'polypeptide(L)'
;MNLYQLLFRRNQHYLTIRSRDGRPAQRYKVPNHRFLKKAWSRQNPDEDLYITKYPEDGVISTIILDFDSENDIEKAYEDCYKIYKFLKTKSTNSVIVSSGNKGYHLYIQIPATNFKLVGDIEVSDPNLLYDIFVQDFINNVHWQFETLDMVNHQAGLKGNIRLINSFHPKTKKPCKVVLGEWIEEDNEDYYYQALKYKDIMFKNAYQKYQKMEREKIEKRMNRIKEHQARKFIGSDYNPLDESCKDVMQEVFNLEKVTNKASGMWCCCPFHNDSNPSMVITDDYYYCKGCGEKGNVFSLIKKGYYNPQGIDTSVVRVGGNK
;
A
#
# COMPACT_ATOMS: atom_id res chain seq x y z
N MET A 1 22.74 -17.62 -14.31
CA MET A 1 21.31 -17.23 -14.54
C MET A 1 21.22 -15.72 -14.55
N ASN A 2 20.36 -15.10 -15.39
CA ASN A 2 20.23 -13.63 -15.45
C ASN A 2 19.36 -13.18 -14.27
N LEU A 3 19.66 -12.00 -13.66
CA LEU A 3 18.88 -11.37 -12.57
C LEU A 3 17.36 -11.37 -12.84
N TYR A 4 16.93 -11.19 -14.08
CA TYR A 4 15.52 -11.31 -14.48
C TYR A 4 14.94 -12.71 -14.29
N GLN A 5 15.72 -13.76 -14.54
CA GLN A 5 15.27 -15.12 -14.37
C GLN A 5 15.09 -15.45 -12.89
N LEU A 6 15.91 -14.87 -12.02
CA LEU A 6 15.81 -15.04 -10.57
C LEU A 6 14.67 -14.25 -9.93
N LEU A 7 14.55 -12.98 -10.26
CA LEU A 7 13.52 -12.10 -9.71
C LEU A 7 12.11 -12.43 -10.22
N PHE A 8 12.00 -12.92 -11.46
CA PHE A 8 10.73 -13.10 -12.16
C PHE A 8 10.54 -14.56 -12.62
N ARG A 9 10.94 -15.52 -11.80
CA ARG A 9 10.76 -16.96 -12.07
C ARG A 9 9.30 -17.36 -12.29
N ARG A 10 8.35 -16.61 -11.70
CA ARG A 10 6.91 -16.90 -11.79
C ARG A 10 6.25 -15.97 -12.80
N ASN A 11 5.47 -16.54 -13.70
CA ASN A 11 4.74 -15.83 -14.77
C ASN A 11 3.52 -15.04 -14.25
N GLN A 12 3.62 -14.45 -13.05
CA GLN A 12 2.49 -13.78 -12.39
C GLN A 12 2.75 -12.28 -12.12
N HIS A 13 3.78 -11.74 -12.75
CA HIS A 13 4.07 -10.32 -12.71
C HIS A 13 3.35 -9.57 -13.83
N TYR A 14 3.12 -8.27 -13.61
CA TYR A 14 2.59 -7.38 -14.63
C TYR A 14 3.61 -6.30 -14.97
N LEU A 15 3.83 -6.09 -16.26
CA LEU A 15 4.53 -4.93 -16.80
C LEU A 15 3.53 -3.80 -16.99
N THR A 16 3.84 -2.62 -16.48
CA THR A 16 3.08 -1.39 -16.73
C THR A 16 3.93 -0.43 -17.56
N ILE A 17 3.40 -0.01 -18.69
CA ILE A 17 3.99 1.02 -19.56
C ILE A 17 3.18 2.30 -19.32
N ARG A 18 3.86 3.35 -18.86
CA ARG A 18 3.25 4.66 -18.65
C ARG A 18 3.88 5.67 -19.61
N SER A 19 3.11 6.17 -20.55
CA SER A 19 3.52 7.26 -21.42
C SER A 19 3.39 8.61 -20.73
N ARG A 20 4.27 9.55 -21.05
CA ARG A 20 4.24 10.92 -20.49
C ARG A 20 3.38 11.89 -21.29
N ASP A 21 2.86 11.46 -22.43
CA ASP A 21 1.99 12.25 -23.29
C ASP A 21 0.50 12.26 -22.88
N GLY A 22 0.19 11.75 -21.67
CA GLY A 22 -1.16 11.70 -21.14
C GLY A 22 -1.98 10.48 -21.55
N ARG A 23 -1.44 9.58 -22.37
CA ARG A 23 -2.12 8.32 -22.69
C ARG A 23 -2.29 7.47 -21.44
N PRO A 24 -3.39 6.70 -21.33
CA PRO A 24 -3.60 5.76 -20.23
C PRO A 24 -2.46 4.76 -20.10
N ALA A 25 -2.08 4.43 -18.86
CA ALA A 25 -1.09 3.39 -18.61
C ALA A 25 -1.57 2.03 -19.15
N GLN A 26 -0.72 1.36 -19.89
CA GLN A 26 -0.97 0.01 -20.42
C GLN A 26 -0.38 -1.03 -19.47
N ARG A 27 -1.11 -2.11 -19.21
CA ARG A 27 -0.70 -3.18 -18.30
C ARG A 27 -0.74 -4.52 -19.01
N TYR A 28 0.36 -5.27 -18.94
CA TYR A 28 0.52 -6.56 -19.59
C TYR A 28 0.94 -7.64 -18.59
N LYS A 29 0.31 -8.79 -18.63
CA LYS A 29 0.80 -9.97 -17.89
C LYS A 29 2.13 -10.43 -18.52
N VAL A 30 3.14 -10.64 -17.68
CA VAL A 30 4.48 -11.05 -18.12
C VAL A 30 4.50 -12.57 -18.30
N PRO A 31 4.59 -13.09 -19.55
CA PRO A 31 4.58 -14.53 -19.78
C PRO A 31 5.93 -15.19 -19.45
N ASN A 32 7.05 -14.46 -19.57
CA ASN A 32 8.38 -14.94 -19.26
C ASN A 32 9.40 -13.78 -19.25
N HIS A 33 10.62 -14.06 -18.81
CA HIS A 33 11.71 -13.07 -18.74
C HIS A 33 12.13 -12.51 -20.13
N ARG A 34 11.94 -13.26 -21.21
CA ARG A 34 12.25 -12.79 -22.59
C ARG A 34 11.31 -11.65 -23.00
N PHE A 35 10.07 -11.67 -22.51
CA PHE A 35 9.12 -10.58 -22.71
C PHE A 35 9.65 -9.27 -22.11
N LEU A 36 10.19 -9.31 -20.89
CA LEU A 36 10.79 -8.15 -20.23
C LEU A 36 12.01 -7.63 -20.99
N LYS A 37 12.88 -8.54 -21.47
CA LYS A 37 14.02 -8.17 -22.30
C LYS A 37 13.59 -7.44 -23.59
N LYS A 38 12.55 -7.92 -24.24
CA LYS A 38 11.97 -7.27 -25.41
C LYS A 38 11.35 -5.91 -25.08
N ALA A 39 10.69 -5.80 -23.95
CA ALA A 39 10.06 -4.55 -23.52
C ALA A 39 11.10 -3.45 -23.29
N TRP A 40 12.14 -3.68 -22.47
CA TRP A 40 13.14 -2.64 -22.22
C TRP A 40 14.01 -2.34 -23.45
N SER A 41 14.31 -3.31 -24.31
CA SER A 41 15.09 -3.07 -25.56
C SER A 41 14.33 -2.26 -26.62
N ARG A 42 12.99 -2.14 -26.47
CA ARG A 42 12.11 -1.39 -27.36
C ARG A 42 11.44 -0.20 -26.66
N GLN A 43 11.93 0.16 -25.48
CA GLN A 43 11.37 1.26 -24.70
C GLN A 43 11.43 2.56 -25.52
N ASN A 44 10.29 3.23 -25.64
CA ASN A 44 10.25 4.59 -26.16
C ASN A 44 10.92 5.54 -25.15
N PRO A 45 11.73 6.53 -25.59
CA PRO A 45 12.39 7.49 -24.71
C PRO A 45 11.47 8.23 -23.73
N ASP A 46 10.19 8.36 -24.06
CA ASP A 46 9.19 9.06 -23.25
C ASP A 46 8.30 8.12 -22.41
N GLU A 47 8.64 6.84 -22.37
CA GLU A 47 7.90 5.84 -21.58
C GLU A 47 8.64 5.47 -20.30
N ASP A 48 7.86 5.31 -19.23
CA ASP A 48 8.28 4.65 -18.00
C ASP A 48 7.87 3.18 -18.02
N LEU A 49 8.80 2.28 -17.75
CA LEU A 49 8.54 0.86 -17.61
C LEU A 49 8.61 0.44 -16.15
N TYR A 50 7.49 -0.04 -15.64
CA TYR A 50 7.38 -0.56 -14.26
C TYR A 50 6.97 -2.03 -14.28
N ILE A 51 7.44 -2.78 -13.29
CA ILE A 51 6.97 -4.14 -13.03
C ILE A 51 6.38 -4.22 -11.62
N THR A 52 5.38 -5.06 -11.42
CA THR A 52 4.88 -5.33 -10.07
C THR A 52 6.02 -5.89 -9.22
N LYS A 53 6.18 -5.35 -7.99
CA LYS A 53 7.20 -5.82 -7.05
C LYS A 53 7.04 -7.30 -6.75
N TYR A 54 5.78 -7.76 -6.67
CA TYR A 54 5.44 -9.10 -6.22
C TYR A 54 4.51 -9.80 -7.20
N PRO A 55 4.59 -11.14 -7.28
CA PRO A 55 3.73 -11.92 -8.16
C PRO A 55 2.29 -11.99 -7.63
N GLU A 56 1.36 -12.23 -8.55
CA GLU A 56 -0.08 -12.27 -8.27
C GLU A 56 -0.49 -13.39 -7.29
N ASP A 57 0.25 -14.52 -7.28
CA ASP A 57 0.01 -15.65 -6.39
C ASP A 57 0.38 -15.39 -4.91
N GLY A 58 1.03 -14.25 -4.63
CA GLY A 58 1.46 -13.87 -3.29
C GLY A 58 2.66 -14.64 -2.74
N VAL A 59 3.33 -15.45 -3.56
CA VAL A 59 4.56 -16.16 -3.18
C VAL A 59 5.77 -15.29 -3.49
N ILE A 60 6.40 -14.77 -2.47
CA ILE A 60 7.49 -13.81 -2.55
C ILE A 60 8.82 -14.50 -2.26
N SER A 61 9.82 -14.26 -3.10
CA SER A 61 11.21 -14.68 -2.91
C SER A 61 12.19 -13.50 -2.82
N THR A 62 11.67 -12.26 -2.88
CA THR A 62 12.50 -11.05 -2.89
C THR A 62 11.80 -9.93 -2.14
N ILE A 63 12.45 -9.32 -1.16
CA ILE A 63 12.04 -8.04 -0.58
C ILE A 63 12.72 -6.94 -1.39
N ILE A 64 11.99 -5.88 -1.73
CA ILE A 64 12.53 -4.72 -2.46
C ILE A 64 12.32 -3.48 -1.60
N LEU A 65 13.41 -2.90 -1.11
CA LEU A 65 13.42 -1.63 -0.40
C LEU A 65 13.77 -0.51 -1.36
N ASP A 66 13.08 0.62 -1.26
CA ASP A 66 13.23 1.79 -2.11
C ASP A 66 13.81 2.96 -1.31
N PHE A 67 14.93 3.51 -1.74
CA PHE A 67 15.63 4.61 -1.10
C PHE A 67 15.69 5.78 -2.07
N ASP A 68 14.96 6.83 -1.77
CA ASP A 68 14.84 8.02 -2.61
C ASP A 68 15.27 9.28 -1.87
N SER A 69 16.03 10.15 -2.55
CA SER A 69 16.32 11.50 -2.09
C SER A 69 16.29 12.46 -3.26
N GLU A 70 15.55 13.57 -3.12
CA GLU A 70 15.50 14.58 -4.18
C GLU A 70 16.74 15.46 -4.22
N ASN A 71 17.37 15.67 -3.05
CA ASN A 71 18.45 16.61 -2.89
C ASN A 71 19.82 15.96 -2.66
N ASP A 72 19.85 14.70 -2.22
CA ASP A 72 21.07 14.00 -1.83
C ASP A 72 21.02 12.52 -2.22
N ILE A 73 21.41 12.24 -3.46
CA ILE A 73 21.44 10.86 -3.97
C ILE A 73 22.54 10.02 -3.30
N GLU A 74 23.59 10.65 -2.78
CA GLU A 74 24.69 9.97 -2.07
C GLU A 74 24.15 9.42 -0.75
N LYS A 75 23.34 10.20 -0.04
CA LYS A 75 22.65 9.76 1.18
C LYS A 75 21.74 8.55 0.94
N ALA A 76 20.99 8.55 -0.18
CA ALA A 76 20.16 7.41 -0.56
C ALA A 76 21.01 6.15 -0.81
N TYR A 77 22.20 6.32 -1.43
CA TYR A 77 23.13 5.21 -1.60
C TYR A 77 23.70 4.73 -0.27
N GLU A 78 24.14 5.64 0.61
CA GLU A 78 24.69 5.30 1.92
C GLU A 78 23.70 4.50 2.78
N ASP A 79 22.46 4.96 2.86
CA ASP A 79 21.41 4.26 3.62
C ASP A 79 21.13 2.87 3.05
N CYS A 80 21.02 2.76 1.72
CA CYS A 80 20.88 1.49 1.02
C CYS A 80 22.10 0.57 1.29
N TYR A 81 23.32 1.12 1.23
CA TYR A 81 24.57 0.38 1.41
C TYR A 81 24.75 -0.11 2.86
N LYS A 82 24.26 0.63 3.87
CA LYS A 82 24.28 0.18 5.27
C LYS A 82 23.54 -1.14 5.45
N ILE A 83 22.31 -1.23 4.91
CA ILE A 83 21.54 -2.48 4.96
C ILE A 83 22.25 -3.58 4.16
N TYR A 84 22.73 -3.26 2.96
CA TYR A 84 23.48 -4.21 2.15
C TYR A 84 24.67 -4.83 2.91
N LYS A 85 25.50 -4.01 3.56
CA LYS A 85 26.61 -4.48 4.39
C LYS A 85 26.16 -5.37 5.53
N PHE A 86 25.09 -4.98 6.23
CA PHE A 86 24.53 -5.79 7.32
C PHE A 86 24.07 -7.16 6.79
N LEU A 87 23.38 -7.20 5.66
CA LEU A 87 22.93 -8.46 5.06
C LEU A 87 24.08 -9.38 4.67
N LYS A 88 25.19 -8.82 4.19
CA LYS A 88 26.42 -9.59 3.93
C LYS A 88 26.96 -10.27 5.18
N THR A 89 26.89 -9.64 6.36
CA THR A 89 27.29 -10.26 7.64
C THR A 89 26.33 -11.40 8.06
N LYS A 90 25.14 -11.46 7.50
CA LYS A 90 24.11 -12.48 7.73
C LYS A 90 24.06 -13.52 6.60
N SER A 91 25.04 -13.54 5.71
CA SER A 91 25.07 -14.41 4.54
C SER A 91 23.81 -14.32 3.67
N THR A 92 23.18 -13.12 3.65
CA THR A 92 21.96 -12.88 2.88
C THR A 92 22.30 -12.25 1.53
N ASN A 93 21.83 -12.84 0.45
CA ASN A 93 22.03 -12.29 -0.89
C ASN A 93 21.20 -11.05 -1.10
N SER A 94 21.87 -10.03 -1.62
CA SER A 94 21.22 -8.77 -1.97
C SER A 94 21.97 -8.04 -3.08
N VAL A 95 21.26 -7.23 -3.83
CA VAL A 95 21.84 -6.37 -4.88
C VAL A 95 21.29 -4.96 -4.76
N ILE A 96 22.16 -3.97 -4.99
CA ILE A 96 21.78 -2.56 -5.09
C ILE A 96 21.58 -2.23 -6.57
N VAL A 97 20.45 -1.62 -6.87
CA VAL A 97 20.05 -1.20 -8.22
C VAL A 97 19.83 0.31 -8.21
N SER A 98 20.52 1.05 -9.08
CA SER A 98 20.21 2.46 -9.29
C SER A 98 18.86 2.62 -9.99
N SER A 99 17.97 3.50 -9.51
CA SER A 99 16.68 3.78 -10.12
C SER A 99 16.79 4.54 -11.46
N GLY A 100 18.00 5.05 -11.77
CA GLY A 100 18.26 5.90 -12.93
C GLY A 100 17.87 7.38 -12.72
N ASN A 101 17.44 7.77 -11.52
CA ASN A 101 17.08 9.16 -11.18
C ASN A 101 17.63 9.54 -9.81
N LYS A 102 16.82 9.50 -8.77
CA LYS A 102 17.06 10.09 -7.45
C LYS A 102 17.30 9.08 -6.33
N GLY A 103 17.43 7.79 -6.65
CA GLY A 103 17.55 6.79 -5.61
C GLY A 103 18.06 5.43 -6.03
N TYR A 104 17.95 4.51 -5.10
CA TYR A 104 18.43 3.14 -5.22
C TYR A 104 17.40 2.17 -4.65
N HIS A 105 17.32 0.99 -5.28
CA HIS A 105 16.50 -0.11 -4.81
C HIS A 105 17.41 -1.21 -4.26
N LEU A 106 17.13 -1.71 -3.06
CA LEU A 106 17.80 -2.88 -2.51
C LEU A 106 16.90 -4.10 -2.69
N TYR A 107 17.36 -5.04 -3.51
CA TYR A 107 16.72 -6.34 -3.69
C TYR A 107 17.36 -7.34 -2.74
N ILE A 108 16.55 -7.96 -1.89
CA ILE A 108 16.99 -8.89 -0.85
C ILE A 108 16.36 -10.24 -1.14
N GLN A 109 17.18 -11.28 -1.34
CA GLN A 109 16.69 -12.63 -1.55
C GLN A 109 16.18 -13.22 -0.22
N ILE A 110 14.98 -13.79 -0.27
CA ILE A 110 14.42 -14.60 0.81
C ILE A 110 13.94 -15.94 0.24
N PRO A 111 13.89 -17.00 1.03
CA PRO A 111 13.21 -18.24 0.63
C PRO A 111 11.76 -17.96 0.28
N ALA A 112 11.25 -18.64 -0.74
CA ALA A 112 9.88 -18.46 -1.24
C ALA A 112 8.85 -18.56 -0.09
N THR A 113 8.09 -17.51 0.12
CA THR A 113 7.14 -17.36 1.23
C THR A 113 5.79 -16.95 0.69
N ASN A 114 4.74 -17.69 1.06
CA ASN A 114 3.39 -17.37 0.66
C ASN A 114 2.73 -16.44 1.69
N PHE A 115 2.36 -15.22 1.28
CA PHE A 115 1.67 -14.26 2.14
C PHE A 115 0.15 -14.34 2.02
N LYS A 116 -0.38 -15.09 1.05
CA LYS A 116 -1.83 -15.34 0.91
C LYS A 116 -2.30 -16.59 1.65
N LEU A 117 -1.39 -17.54 1.89
CA LEU A 117 -1.68 -18.79 2.57
C LEU A 117 -0.63 -19.06 3.65
N VAL A 118 -1.08 -19.40 4.86
CA VAL A 118 -0.24 -19.88 5.96
C VAL A 118 -0.70 -21.29 6.31
N GLY A 119 0.04 -22.30 5.83
CA GLY A 119 -0.49 -23.66 5.72
C GLY A 119 -1.67 -23.67 4.75
N ASP A 120 -2.81 -24.18 5.20
CA ASP A 120 -4.07 -24.20 4.44
C ASP A 120 -5.02 -23.03 4.78
N ILE A 121 -4.56 -22.07 5.60
CA ILE A 121 -5.37 -20.93 6.04
C ILE A 121 -5.15 -19.76 5.10
N GLU A 122 -6.25 -19.28 4.48
CA GLU A 122 -6.23 -18.06 3.69
C GLU A 122 -6.08 -16.83 4.58
N VAL A 123 -5.16 -15.95 4.21
CA VAL A 123 -4.89 -14.68 4.92
C VAL A 123 -5.86 -13.62 4.40
N SER A 124 -6.68 -13.05 5.29
CA SER A 124 -7.71 -12.06 4.92
C SER A 124 -7.11 -10.75 4.37
N ASP A 125 -5.94 -10.33 4.88
CA ASP A 125 -5.21 -9.16 4.39
C ASP A 125 -3.72 -9.49 4.19
N PRO A 126 -3.34 -10.07 3.03
CA PRO A 126 -1.96 -10.39 2.72
C PRO A 126 -1.03 -9.17 2.67
N ASN A 127 -1.57 -7.98 2.33
CA ASN A 127 -0.77 -6.76 2.31
C ASN A 127 -0.35 -6.37 3.73
N LEU A 128 -1.27 -6.40 4.68
CA LEU A 128 -0.98 -6.11 6.08
C LEU A 128 0.05 -7.09 6.64
N LEU A 129 -0.09 -8.39 6.37
CA LEU A 129 0.91 -9.39 6.81
C LEU A 129 2.29 -9.12 6.23
N TYR A 130 2.35 -8.79 4.94
CA TYR A 130 3.61 -8.45 4.28
C TYR A 130 4.23 -7.18 4.87
N ASP A 131 3.44 -6.12 5.09
CA ASP A 131 3.91 -4.87 5.68
C ASP A 131 4.49 -5.08 7.09
N ILE A 132 3.83 -5.88 7.93
CA ILE A 132 4.34 -6.25 9.25
C ILE A 132 5.67 -7.00 9.13
N PHE A 133 5.77 -7.95 8.20
CA PHE A 133 6.99 -8.72 7.98
C PHE A 133 8.17 -7.82 7.56
N VAL A 134 7.96 -6.91 6.62
CA VAL A 134 9.00 -5.99 6.16
C VAL A 134 9.36 -4.98 7.25
N GLN A 135 8.38 -4.47 7.99
CA GLN A 135 8.62 -3.56 9.10
C GLN A 135 9.45 -4.21 10.21
N ASP A 136 9.15 -5.47 10.55
CA ASP A 136 9.95 -6.25 11.50
C ASP A 136 11.37 -6.46 11.00
N PHE A 137 11.54 -6.72 9.70
CA PHE A 137 12.86 -6.81 9.09
C PHE A 137 13.65 -5.50 9.25
N ILE A 138 13.04 -4.35 8.92
CA ILE A 138 13.66 -3.03 9.03
C ILE A 138 14.00 -2.71 10.50
N ASN A 139 13.10 -2.98 11.43
CA ASN A 139 13.31 -2.74 12.86
C ASN A 139 14.46 -3.60 13.44
N ASN A 140 14.63 -4.81 12.96
CA ASN A 140 15.72 -5.70 13.37
C ASN A 140 17.11 -5.23 12.89
N VAL A 141 17.17 -4.31 11.93
CA VAL A 141 18.42 -3.69 11.49
C VAL A 141 18.88 -2.59 12.47
N HIS A 142 18.00 -2.11 13.37
CA HIS A 142 18.24 -1.12 14.42
C HIS A 142 18.78 0.23 13.92
N TRP A 143 18.55 0.60 12.66
CA TRP A 143 18.98 1.88 12.10
C TRP A 143 17.78 2.71 11.66
N GLN A 144 17.90 4.02 11.79
CA GLN A 144 16.99 4.97 11.16
C GLN A 144 17.52 5.32 9.77
N PHE A 145 16.64 5.27 8.78
CA PHE A 145 16.96 5.63 7.40
C PHE A 145 16.12 6.83 7.00
N GLU A 146 16.80 7.90 6.57
CA GLU A 146 16.12 9.14 6.18
C GLU A 146 15.52 9.03 4.77
N THR A 147 16.13 8.18 3.92
CA THR A 147 15.80 8.08 2.50
C THR A 147 14.96 6.88 2.14
N LEU A 148 14.61 6.01 3.11
CA LEU A 148 13.76 4.85 2.89
C LEU A 148 12.30 5.28 2.65
N ASP A 149 11.78 5.00 1.44
CA ASP A 149 10.39 5.31 1.09
C ASP A 149 9.41 4.31 1.72
N MET A 150 8.93 4.65 2.92
CA MET A 150 7.95 3.85 3.64
C MET A 150 6.58 3.83 2.96
N VAL A 151 6.21 4.86 2.18
CA VAL A 151 4.93 4.92 1.44
C VAL A 151 4.89 3.84 0.36
N ASN A 152 6.00 3.63 -0.31
CA ASN A 152 6.14 2.60 -1.34
C ASN A 152 6.08 1.17 -0.75
N HIS A 153 6.43 1.01 0.54
CA HIS A 153 6.25 -0.25 1.28
C HIS A 153 4.80 -0.48 1.69
N GLN A 154 4.09 0.57 2.11
CA GLN A 154 2.66 0.51 2.45
C GLN A 154 1.76 0.16 1.27
N ALA A 155 2.25 0.27 0.03
CA ALA A 155 1.56 -0.25 -1.15
C ALA A 155 1.46 -1.80 -1.14
N GLY A 156 2.18 -2.46 -0.23
CA GLY A 156 2.14 -3.89 0.01
C GLY A 156 2.43 -4.69 -1.27
N LEU A 157 1.67 -5.76 -1.47
CA LEU A 157 1.81 -6.65 -2.64
C LEU A 157 1.40 -6.01 -3.98
N LYS A 158 0.87 -4.78 -3.99
CA LYS A 158 0.42 -4.07 -5.20
C LYS A 158 1.44 -3.07 -5.75
N GLY A 159 2.55 -2.85 -5.03
CA GLY A 159 3.58 -1.89 -5.43
C GLY A 159 4.21 -2.20 -6.79
N ASN A 160 4.62 -1.15 -7.50
CA ASN A 160 5.39 -1.25 -8.74
C ASN A 160 6.79 -0.71 -8.52
N ILE A 161 7.75 -1.27 -9.23
CA ILE A 161 9.14 -0.82 -9.25
C ILE A 161 9.60 -0.64 -10.68
N ARG A 162 10.53 0.28 -10.93
CA ARG A 162 11.08 0.48 -12.27
C ARG A 162 11.75 -0.79 -12.77
N LEU A 163 11.47 -1.16 -14.03
CA LEU A 163 12.07 -2.34 -14.66
C LEU A 163 13.58 -2.15 -14.79
N ILE A 164 14.35 -3.10 -14.27
CA ILE A 164 15.81 -3.10 -14.41
C ILE A 164 16.17 -3.09 -15.90
N ASN A 165 17.25 -2.38 -16.28
CA ASN A 165 17.72 -2.10 -17.62
C ASN A 165 16.81 -1.18 -18.46
N SER A 166 15.67 -0.72 -17.95
CA SER A 166 14.93 0.36 -18.60
C SER A 166 15.57 1.72 -18.31
N PHE A 167 15.27 2.71 -19.16
CA PHE A 167 15.76 4.08 -18.96
C PHE A 167 14.75 4.90 -18.18
N HIS A 168 15.26 5.81 -17.36
CA HIS A 168 14.42 6.83 -16.74
C HIS A 168 14.16 7.95 -17.79
N PRO A 169 12.88 8.28 -18.12
CA PRO A 169 12.60 9.16 -19.25
C PRO A 169 13.11 10.60 -19.10
N LYS A 170 13.21 11.13 -17.86
CA LYS A 170 13.79 12.47 -17.64
C LYS A 170 15.31 12.50 -17.78
N THR A 171 15.98 11.58 -17.10
CA THR A 171 17.44 11.59 -16.96
C THR A 171 18.13 10.82 -18.07
N LYS A 172 17.39 9.98 -18.81
CA LYS A 172 17.91 9.00 -19.78
C LYS A 172 18.93 8.02 -19.20
N LYS A 173 19.09 7.99 -17.87
CA LYS A 173 19.97 7.05 -17.19
C LYS A 173 19.30 5.70 -17.01
N PRO A 174 20.04 4.58 -17.14
CA PRO A 174 19.47 3.25 -16.97
C PRO A 174 19.22 2.92 -15.50
N CYS A 175 18.15 2.20 -15.24
CA CYS A 175 17.94 1.46 -14.00
C CYS A 175 18.82 0.22 -14.05
N LYS A 176 19.92 0.16 -13.31
CA LYS A 176 20.91 -0.93 -13.42
C LYS A 176 21.47 -1.37 -12.07
N VAL A 177 21.91 -2.62 -12.00
CA VAL A 177 22.67 -3.13 -10.84
C VAL A 177 23.97 -2.35 -10.73
N VAL A 178 24.28 -1.84 -9.54
CA VAL A 178 25.50 -1.09 -9.23
C VAL A 178 26.39 -1.82 -8.22
N LEU A 179 25.83 -2.72 -7.40
CA LEU A 179 26.58 -3.48 -6.43
C LEU A 179 25.89 -4.81 -6.11
N GLY A 180 26.68 -5.83 -5.81
CA GLY A 180 26.25 -7.14 -5.37
C GLY A 180 26.01 -8.11 -6.53
N GLU A 181 25.92 -9.38 -6.14
CA GLU A 181 25.66 -10.49 -7.04
C GLU A 181 24.46 -11.27 -6.51
N TRP A 182 23.66 -11.80 -7.43
CA TRP A 182 22.55 -12.69 -7.09
C TRP A 182 23.03 -14.11 -7.23
N ILE A 183 23.10 -14.83 -6.11
CA ILE A 183 23.57 -16.22 -6.07
C ILE A 183 22.41 -17.16 -6.36
N GLU A 184 22.64 -18.23 -7.09
CA GLU A 184 21.62 -19.27 -7.31
C GLU A 184 21.34 -20.02 -6.01
N GLU A 185 20.11 -20.51 -5.86
CA GLU A 185 19.61 -21.20 -4.64
C GLU A 185 20.32 -22.54 -4.35
N ASP A 186 21.27 -22.96 -5.18
CA ASP A 186 21.94 -24.25 -5.06
C ASP A 186 23.04 -24.28 -3.98
N ASN A 187 23.22 -23.18 -3.24
CA ASN A 187 24.08 -23.17 -2.05
C ASN A 187 23.25 -23.61 -0.83
N GLU A 188 23.30 -24.90 -0.50
CA GLU A 188 22.51 -25.52 0.58
C GLU A 188 22.69 -24.83 1.93
N ASP A 189 23.91 -24.45 2.31
CA ASP A 189 24.21 -23.79 3.60
C ASP A 189 23.56 -22.41 3.69
N TYR A 190 23.64 -21.63 2.62
CA TYR A 190 23.00 -20.32 2.53
C TYR A 190 21.47 -20.45 2.63
N TYR A 191 20.91 -21.38 1.87
CA TYR A 191 19.47 -21.61 1.84
C TYR A 191 18.93 -22.01 3.21
N TYR A 192 19.66 -22.88 3.93
CA TYR A 192 19.23 -23.37 5.24
C TYR A 192 19.24 -22.27 6.30
N GLN A 193 20.27 -21.42 6.35
CA GLN A 193 20.33 -20.29 7.29
C GLN A 193 19.27 -19.22 6.97
N ALA A 194 19.11 -18.87 5.70
CA ALA A 194 18.11 -17.92 5.25
C ALA A 194 16.68 -18.43 5.53
N LEU A 195 16.42 -19.73 5.35
CA LEU A 195 15.14 -20.36 5.65
C LEU A 195 14.80 -20.26 7.13
N LYS A 196 15.75 -20.65 8.02
CA LYS A 196 15.53 -20.57 9.47
C LYS A 196 15.24 -19.16 9.95
N TYR A 197 15.99 -18.18 9.47
CA TYR A 197 15.79 -16.79 9.83
C TYR A 197 14.44 -16.24 9.32
N LYS A 198 14.11 -16.53 8.06
CA LYS A 198 12.83 -16.19 7.44
C LYS A 198 11.66 -16.80 8.20
N ASP A 199 11.74 -18.07 8.59
CA ASP A 199 10.65 -18.77 9.29
C ASP A 199 10.37 -18.15 10.66
N ILE A 200 11.41 -17.76 11.40
CA ILE A 200 11.25 -17.04 12.68
C ILE A 200 10.56 -15.69 12.46
N MET A 201 11.05 -14.91 11.49
CA MET A 201 10.48 -13.60 11.18
C MET A 201 9.03 -13.70 10.70
N PHE A 202 8.75 -14.64 9.80
CA PHE A 202 7.41 -14.84 9.27
C PHE A 202 6.43 -15.29 10.35
N LYS A 203 6.84 -16.20 11.25
CA LYS A 203 6.05 -16.61 12.41
C LYS A 203 5.71 -15.45 13.32
N ASN A 204 6.70 -14.60 13.63
CA ASN A 204 6.50 -13.42 14.47
C ASN A 204 5.55 -12.42 13.80
N ALA A 205 5.74 -12.13 12.51
CA ALA A 205 4.87 -11.25 11.74
C ALA A 205 3.43 -11.79 11.68
N TYR A 206 3.25 -13.10 11.49
CA TYR A 206 1.93 -13.72 11.48
C TYR A 206 1.23 -13.66 12.83
N GLN A 207 1.94 -13.84 13.94
CA GLN A 207 1.38 -13.67 15.29
C GLN A 207 0.92 -12.22 15.54
N LYS A 208 1.71 -11.23 15.13
CA LYS A 208 1.31 -9.81 15.20
C LYS A 208 0.10 -9.52 14.34
N TYR A 209 0.08 -10.03 13.10
CA TYR A 209 -1.06 -9.92 12.20
C TYR A 209 -2.35 -10.49 12.83
N GLN A 210 -2.29 -11.71 13.38
CA GLN A 210 -3.43 -12.33 14.05
C GLN A 210 -3.93 -11.51 15.26
N LYS A 211 -3.01 -10.90 16.03
CA LYS A 211 -3.37 -10.01 17.13
C LYS A 211 -4.12 -8.78 16.62
N MET A 212 -3.60 -8.12 15.58
CA MET A 212 -4.23 -6.94 14.98
C MET A 212 -5.61 -7.25 14.39
N GLU A 213 -5.79 -8.39 13.74
CA GLU A 213 -7.11 -8.82 13.23
C GLU A 213 -8.10 -9.07 14.36
N ARG A 214 -7.69 -9.71 15.47
CA ARG A 214 -8.55 -9.89 16.65
C ARG A 214 -8.97 -8.55 17.25
N GLU A 215 -8.05 -7.63 17.44
CA GLU A 215 -8.35 -6.29 17.96
C GLU A 215 -9.31 -5.50 17.06
N LYS A 216 -9.15 -5.66 15.73
CA LYS A 216 -10.04 -5.05 14.74
C LYS A 216 -11.46 -5.62 14.82
N ILE A 217 -11.58 -6.93 14.96
CA ILE A 217 -12.86 -7.63 15.16
C ILE A 217 -13.50 -7.18 16.47
N GLU A 218 -12.74 -7.17 17.58
CA GLU A 218 -13.22 -6.75 18.88
C GLU A 218 -13.72 -5.29 18.88
N LYS A 219 -12.95 -4.37 18.30
CA LYS A 219 -13.38 -2.97 18.11
C LYS A 219 -14.68 -2.86 17.30
N ARG A 220 -14.82 -3.69 16.27
CA ARG A 220 -16.06 -3.74 15.47
C ARG A 220 -17.23 -4.26 16.30
N MET A 221 -17.04 -5.35 17.06
CA MET A 221 -18.07 -5.93 17.94
C MET A 221 -18.48 -4.95 19.04
N ASN A 222 -17.53 -4.24 19.65
CA ASN A 222 -17.82 -3.24 20.66
C ASN A 222 -18.64 -2.07 20.09
N ARG A 223 -18.32 -1.59 18.88
CA ARG A 223 -19.14 -0.58 18.19
C ARG A 223 -20.57 -1.07 17.93
N ILE A 224 -20.74 -2.32 17.53
CA ILE A 224 -22.06 -2.93 17.32
C ILE A 224 -22.82 -3.00 18.65
N LYS A 225 -22.17 -3.45 19.74
CA LYS A 225 -22.78 -3.50 21.09
C LYS A 225 -23.18 -2.11 21.59
N GLU A 226 -22.30 -1.12 21.43
CA GLU A 226 -22.61 0.28 21.77
C GLU A 226 -23.78 0.83 20.96
N HIS A 227 -23.84 0.50 19.68
CA HIS A 227 -24.94 0.89 18.81
C HIS A 227 -26.25 0.23 19.22
N GLN A 228 -26.23 -1.08 19.54
CA GLN A 228 -27.39 -1.80 20.05
C GLN A 228 -27.84 -1.26 21.42
N ALA A 229 -26.91 -0.97 22.33
CA ALA A 229 -27.23 -0.37 23.62
C ALA A 229 -27.91 0.99 23.51
N ARG A 230 -27.50 1.80 22.50
CA ARG A 230 -28.13 3.10 22.19
C ARG A 230 -29.56 2.97 21.68
N LYS A 231 -29.87 1.89 20.92
CA LYS A 231 -31.26 1.58 20.50
C LYS A 231 -32.22 1.36 21.67
N PHE A 232 -31.71 0.91 22.81
CA PHE A 232 -32.51 0.66 24.03
C PHE A 232 -32.78 1.90 24.89
N ILE A 233 -32.13 3.03 24.60
CA ILE A 233 -32.35 4.29 25.37
C ILE A 233 -33.41 5.15 24.65
N GLY A 234 -34.60 4.61 24.48
CA GLY A 234 -35.84 5.36 24.39
C GLY A 234 -36.17 6.21 23.17
N SER A 235 -35.48 6.05 22.04
CA SER A 235 -35.98 6.60 20.77
C SER A 235 -35.96 5.54 19.64
N ASP A 236 -37.07 5.44 18.91
CA ASP A 236 -37.17 4.56 17.73
C ASP A 236 -36.32 5.04 16.54
N TYR A 237 -35.60 6.16 16.71
CA TYR A 237 -34.79 6.79 15.67
C TYR A 237 -33.35 6.31 15.69
N ASN A 238 -32.90 5.76 14.56
CA ASN A 238 -31.51 5.41 14.33
C ASN A 238 -30.95 6.23 13.17
N PRO A 239 -30.00 7.16 13.41
CA PRO A 239 -29.42 7.99 12.35
C PRO A 239 -28.78 7.21 11.20
N LEU A 240 -28.48 5.93 11.40
CA LEU A 240 -27.88 5.08 10.37
C LEU A 240 -28.92 4.38 9.46
N ASP A 241 -30.21 4.50 9.78
CA ASP A 241 -31.29 4.03 8.91
C ASP A 241 -31.66 5.10 7.84
N GLU A 242 -31.12 6.32 7.98
CA GLU A 242 -31.24 7.37 6.97
C GLU A 242 -30.09 7.36 5.98
N SER A 243 -30.39 7.58 4.70
CA SER A 243 -29.39 7.76 3.68
C SER A 243 -28.58 9.03 3.92
N CYS A 244 -27.28 8.90 4.08
CA CYS A 244 -26.39 10.05 4.22
C CYS A 244 -26.46 10.97 2.99
N LYS A 245 -26.73 10.42 1.82
CA LYS A 245 -26.92 11.15 0.57
C LYS A 245 -28.16 12.05 0.64
N ASP A 246 -29.28 11.52 1.13
CA ASP A 246 -30.54 12.27 1.23
C ASP A 246 -30.42 13.40 2.26
N VAL A 247 -29.85 13.11 3.43
CA VAL A 247 -29.61 14.10 4.48
C VAL A 247 -28.65 15.22 3.99
N MET A 248 -27.59 14.85 3.30
CA MET A 248 -26.65 15.86 2.75
C MET A 248 -27.31 16.76 1.71
N GLN A 249 -28.22 16.24 0.89
CA GLN A 249 -29.00 17.03 -0.07
C GLN A 249 -30.04 17.90 0.61
N GLU A 250 -30.63 17.46 1.72
CA GLU A 250 -31.56 18.23 2.52
C GLU A 250 -30.88 19.43 3.23
N VAL A 251 -29.71 19.17 3.82
CA VAL A 251 -29.02 20.13 4.71
C VAL A 251 -28.17 21.13 3.95
N PHE A 252 -27.60 20.73 2.81
CA PHE A 252 -26.68 21.58 2.04
C PHE A 252 -27.16 21.82 0.61
N ASN A 253 -26.98 23.06 0.14
CA ASN A 253 -27.12 23.34 -1.29
C ASN A 253 -25.91 22.85 -2.07
N LEU A 254 -25.95 21.58 -2.50
CA LEU A 254 -24.81 20.90 -3.15
C LEU A 254 -24.65 21.39 -4.59
N GLU A 255 -23.45 21.87 -4.94
CA GLU A 255 -23.11 22.36 -6.27
C GLU A 255 -22.40 21.29 -7.13
N LYS A 256 -22.58 21.39 -8.45
CA LYS A 256 -21.93 20.52 -9.47
C LYS A 256 -22.11 19.03 -9.20
N VAL A 257 -23.34 18.67 -8.86
CA VAL A 257 -23.70 17.28 -8.52
C VAL A 257 -23.61 16.37 -9.73
N THR A 258 -22.90 15.23 -9.61
CA THR A 258 -22.82 14.17 -10.62
C THR A 258 -22.89 12.79 -9.94
N ASN A 259 -23.73 11.90 -10.49
CA ASN A 259 -23.84 10.53 -10.02
C ASN A 259 -22.84 9.61 -10.77
N LYS A 260 -22.05 8.84 -10.02
CA LYS A 260 -21.11 7.85 -10.53
C LYS A 260 -21.33 6.50 -9.82
N ALA A 261 -20.77 5.43 -10.32
CA ALA A 261 -20.84 4.12 -9.67
C ALA A 261 -20.28 4.11 -8.23
N SER A 262 -19.37 5.05 -7.90
CA SER A 262 -18.78 5.20 -6.57
C SER A 262 -19.59 6.08 -5.62
N GLY A 263 -20.73 6.59 -6.01
CA GLY A 263 -21.57 7.52 -5.24
C GLY A 263 -21.82 8.85 -5.95
N MET A 264 -22.52 9.75 -5.26
CA MET A 264 -22.78 11.11 -5.70
C MET A 264 -21.54 11.99 -5.47
N TRP A 265 -21.09 12.69 -6.49
CA TRP A 265 -19.97 13.63 -6.43
C TRP A 265 -20.47 15.06 -6.51
N CYS A 266 -19.91 15.95 -5.66
CA CYS A 266 -20.26 17.37 -5.64
C CYS A 266 -19.08 18.22 -5.16
N CYS A 267 -19.21 19.55 -5.27
CA CYS A 267 -18.36 20.47 -4.54
C CYS A 267 -18.60 20.31 -3.03
N CYS A 268 -17.54 20.38 -2.24
CA CYS A 268 -17.60 20.18 -0.80
C CYS A 268 -18.24 21.40 -0.09
N PRO A 269 -19.29 21.23 0.72
CA PRO A 269 -19.88 22.35 1.43
C PRO A 269 -19.07 22.82 2.66
N PHE A 270 -18.01 22.13 3.03
CA PHE A 270 -17.22 22.43 4.24
C PHE A 270 -15.95 23.26 3.95
N HIS A 271 -15.61 23.51 2.69
CA HIS A 271 -14.52 24.41 2.29
C HIS A 271 -14.82 25.04 0.93
N ASN A 272 -14.11 26.09 0.58
CA ASN A 272 -14.27 26.73 -0.72
C ASN A 272 -13.76 25.78 -1.83
N ASP A 273 -14.69 25.20 -2.59
CA ASP A 273 -14.43 24.15 -3.57
C ASP A 273 -15.00 24.53 -4.94
N SER A 274 -14.13 24.63 -5.92
CA SER A 274 -14.52 24.98 -7.31
C SER A 274 -14.72 23.75 -8.20
N ASN A 275 -14.27 22.55 -7.75
CA ASN A 275 -14.37 21.29 -8.50
C ASN A 275 -14.91 20.18 -7.60
N PRO A 276 -15.75 19.26 -8.10
CA PRO A 276 -16.29 18.16 -7.30
C PRO A 276 -15.18 17.32 -6.65
N SER A 277 -14.98 17.50 -5.36
CA SER A 277 -14.00 16.79 -4.55
C SER A 277 -14.60 15.90 -3.47
N MET A 278 -15.90 16.03 -3.18
CA MET A 278 -16.62 15.23 -2.21
C MET A 278 -17.38 14.10 -2.88
N VAL A 279 -17.26 12.90 -2.32
CA VAL A 279 -18.11 11.73 -2.62
C VAL A 279 -19.06 11.48 -1.46
N ILE A 280 -20.34 11.24 -1.78
CA ILE A 280 -21.42 10.94 -0.84
C ILE A 280 -22.07 9.63 -1.27
N THR A 281 -22.16 8.69 -0.34
CA THR A 281 -22.89 7.41 -0.49
C THR A 281 -24.10 7.40 0.47
N ASP A 282 -24.84 6.31 0.49
CA ASP A 282 -25.93 6.17 1.46
C ASP A 282 -25.42 6.08 2.91
N ASP A 283 -24.20 5.58 3.12
CA ASP A 283 -23.63 5.33 4.45
C ASP A 283 -22.72 6.46 4.97
N TYR A 284 -22.03 7.20 4.07
CA TYR A 284 -21.04 8.19 4.47
C TYR A 284 -20.75 9.25 3.41
N TYR A 285 -20.08 10.34 3.84
CA TYR A 285 -19.46 11.31 2.96
C TYR A 285 -17.96 11.43 3.21
N TYR A 286 -17.20 11.74 2.17
CA TYR A 286 -15.77 12.00 2.24
C TYR A 286 -15.31 13.01 1.19
N CYS A 287 -14.61 14.05 1.63
CA CYS A 287 -13.98 15.04 0.76
C CYS A 287 -12.49 14.75 0.55
N LYS A 288 -12.07 14.63 -0.70
CA LYS A 288 -10.65 14.46 -1.07
C LYS A 288 -9.85 15.77 -0.95
N GLY A 289 -10.50 16.92 -0.99
CA GLY A 289 -9.85 18.23 -0.92
C GLY A 289 -9.44 18.61 0.50
N CYS A 290 -10.39 18.60 1.45
CA CYS A 290 -10.12 19.01 2.85
C CYS A 290 -10.03 17.85 3.84
N GLY A 291 -10.27 16.60 3.42
CA GLY A 291 -10.27 15.44 4.31
C GLY A 291 -11.49 15.29 5.21
N GLU A 292 -12.47 16.20 5.10
CA GLU A 292 -13.70 16.14 5.88
C GLU A 292 -14.48 14.85 5.56
N LYS A 293 -14.93 14.15 6.61
CA LYS A 293 -15.63 12.87 6.49
C LYS A 293 -16.59 12.62 7.63
N GLY A 294 -17.63 11.83 7.34
CA GLY A 294 -18.60 11.44 8.35
C GLY A 294 -19.78 10.68 7.77
N ASN A 295 -20.84 10.59 8.56
CA ASN A 295 -22.14 10.01 8.24
C ASN A 295 -23.26 10.88 8.84
N VAL A 296 -24.52 10.45 8.78
CA VAL A 296 -25.66 11.18 9.35
C VAL A 296 -25.43 11.53 10.82
N PHE A 297 -24.92 10.58 11.61
CA PHE A 297 -24.59 10.83 13.01
C PHE A 297 -23.56 11.97 13.19
N SER A 298 -22.58 12.05 12.30
CA SER A 298 -21.58 13.13 12.31
C SER A 298 -22.21 14.49 12.02
N LEU A 299 -23.20 14.55 11.11
CA LEU A 299 -23.93 15.77 10.79
C LEU A 299 -24.77 16.25 11.98
N ILE A 300 -25.46 15.34 12.67
CA ILE A 300 -26.20 15.64 13.90
C ILE A 300 -25.25 16.17 14.98
N LYS A 301 -24.15 15.49 15.23
CA LYS A 301 -23.17 15.89 16.25
C LYS A 301 -22.56 17.27 16.00
N LYS A 302 -22.40 17.65 14.74
CA LYS A 302 -21.88 18.95 14.34
C LYS A 302 -22.95 20.04 14.27
N GLY A 303 -24.22 19.68 14.51
CA GLY A 303 -25.35 20.60 14.48
C GLY A 303 -25.83 20.98 13.09
N TYR A 304 -25.41 20.27 12.05
CA TYR A 304 -25.86 20.50 10.68
C TYR A 304 -27.23 19.89 10.39
N TYR A 305 -27.55 18.78 11.04
CA TYR A 305 -28.82 18.08 10.87
C TYR A 305 -29.49 17.86 12.21
N ASN A 306 -30.79 18.16 12.28
CA ASN A 306 -31.62 17.89 13.45
C ASN A 306 -32.90 17.18 13.02
N PRO A 307 -32.94 15.84 13.08
CA PRO A 307 -34.14 15.09 12.72
C PRO A 307 -35.30 15.45 13.65
N GLN A 308 -36.46 15.72 13.08
CA GLN A 308 -37.64 16.20 13.81
C GLN A 308 -38.00 15.27 14.96
N GLY A 309 -38.07 15.80 16.18
CA GLY A 309 -38.53 15.13 17.38
C GLY A 309 -37.46 14.50 18.27
N ILE A 310 -36.16 14.70 17.96
CA ILE A 310 -35.07 14.15 18.80
C ILE A 310 -34.44 15.27 19.62
N ASP A 311 -34.38 15.05 20.93
CA ASP A 311 -33.56 15.87 21.83
C ASP A 311 -32.08 15.60 21.59
N THR A 312 -31.45 16.46 20.76
CA THR A 312 -30.02 16.37 20.43
C THR A 312 -29.10 16.60 21.64
N SER A 313 -29.62 17.06 22.78
CA SER A 313 -28.85 17.22 24.02
C SER A 313 -28.35 15.87 24.58
N VAL A 314 -29.04 14.76 24.25
CA VAL A 314 -28.67 13.39 24.63
C VAL A 314 -27.51 12.83 23.79
N VAL A 315 -27.22 13.46 22.66
CA VAL A 315 -26.12 13.05 21.74
C VAL A 315 -24.74 13.49 22.25
N ARG A 316 -24.64 14.16 23.38
CA ARG A 316 -23.37 14.46 24.05
C ARG A 316 -22.75 13.20 24.66
N VAL A 317 -22.16 12.35 23.84
CA VAL A 317 -21.34 11.22 24.32
C VAL A 317 -19.88 11.53 24.10
N GLY A 318 -19.20 11.70 25.22
CA GLY A 318 -17.77 11.43 25.36
C GLY A 318 -16.85 12.34 24.56
N GLY A 319 -16.67 13.58 24.99
CA GLY A 319 -15.46 14.32 24.73
C GLY A 319 -14.31 13.63 25.45
N ASN A 320 -13.41 13.01 24.73
CA ASN A 320 -12.10 12.69 25.28
C ASN A 320 -11.37 14.01 25.58
N LYS A 321 -11.00 14.16 26.86
CA LYS A 321 -9.94 15.07 27.28
C LYS A 321 -8.60 14.55 26.76
#